data_448755e8cf945a51a5b27d2aceb752df
#
_entry.id   448755e8cf945a51a5b27d2aceb752df
#
_cell.length_a   1.000
_cell.length_b   1.000
_cell.length_c   1.000
_cell.angle_alpha   90.00
_cell.angle_beta   90.00
_cell.angle_gamma   90.00
#
_symmetry.space_group_name_H-M   'P 1'
#
loop_
_entity.id
_entity.type
_entity.pdbx_description
1 polymer ?
#
loop_
_entity_poly.entity_id
_entity_poly.type
_entity_poly.pdbx_seq_one_letter_code
_entity_poly.pdbx_strand_id
1 'polypeptide(L)'
;MITLRELTKVFGTQTAVGGLSLEIPAGQIVGFLGPNGAGKSTTLKMITGMLKPTSGTAVIAGHDLATDPMGVKRSVGFVPESGALYESLSGLEYLRMVASLYGIAAEQADARIAEFIQFFDLTWDVLTEKLLAAYSKGMRRKIVIISALLHNPPVLLFDEPLDGLDVNAAMGFKTLIQTLAKQGRTIVYSSHILDVVEKVCDRVVIINQGKLVLDGAPAAVSAANGGRSLEEIFTALTGGDQLREKAENFARTFTDHGDRR
;
A
#
# COMPACT_ATOMS: atom_id res chain seq x y z
N MET A 1 -2.48 -0.86 15.67
CA MET A 1 -1.63 -2.04 15.86
C MET A 1 -2.12 -3.17 14.98
N ILE A 2 -1.21 -3.90 14.33
CA ILE A 2 -1.50 -5.11 13.54
C ILE A 2 -0.65 -6.24 14.13
N THR A 3 -1.25 -7.39 14.37
CA THR A 3 -0.54 -8.60 14.82
C THR A 3 -0.92 -9.76 13.91
N LEU A 4 0.07 -10.33 13.22
CA LEU A 4 -0.08 -11.51 12.36
C LEU A 4 0.66 -12.67 13.03
N ARG A 5 0.04 -13.86 13.08
CA ARG A 5 0.65 -15.08 13.64
C ARG A 5 0.45 -16.22 12.67
N GLU A 6 1.58 -16.71 12.11
CA GLU A 6 1.64 -17.82 11.17
C GLU A 6 0.63 -17.68 10.00
N LEU A 7 0.38 -16.42 9.57
CA LEU A 7 -0.61 -16.11 8.56
C LEU A 7 -0.24 -16.77 7.23
N THR A 8 -1.10 -17.63 6.73
CA THR A 8 -0.83 -18.46 5.55
C THR A 8 -1.96 -18.37 4.53
N LYS A 9 -1.60 -18.28 3.26
CA LYS A 9 -2.55 -18.40 2.15
C LYS A 9 -2.03 -19.32 1.07
N VAL A 10 -2.83 -20.32 0.78
CA VAL A 10 -2.60 -21.30 -0.31
C VAL A 10 -3.72 -21.20 -1.33
N PHE A 11 -3.38 -21.15 -2.61
CA PHE A 11 -4.28 -21.22 -3.75
C PHE A 11 -3.99 -22.49 -4.52
N GLY A 12 -4.87 -23.47 -4.43
CA GLY A 12 -4.61 -24.81 -5.00
C GLY A 12 -3.34 -25.42 -4.39
N THR A 13 -2.30 -25.60 -5.20
CA THR A 13 -0.99 -26.11 -4.77
C THR A 13 0.03 -25.02 -4.48
N GLN A 14 -0.30 -23.74 -4.79
CA GLN A 14 0.64 -22.64 -4.66
C GLN A 14 0.47 -21.92 -3.29
N THR A 15 1.53 -21.86 -2.51
CA THR A 15 1.61 -21.06 -1.29
C THR A 15 1.98 -19.63 -1.66
N ALA A 16 1.02 -18.70 -1.53
CA ALA A 16 1.23 -17.29 -1.80
C ALA A 16 1.78 -16.53 -0.59
N VAL A 17 1.42 -16.97 0.63
CA VAL A 17 1.96 -16.48 1.91
C VAL A 17 2.10 -17.70 2.81
N GLY A 18 3.29 -17.88 3.40
CA GLY A 18 3.63 -19.08 4.17
C GLY A 18 4.13 -18.77 5.58
N GLY A 19 3.22 -18.76 6.58
CA GLY A 19 3.57 -18.61 7.99
C GLY A 19 4.08 -17.21 8.36
N LEU A 20 3.49 -16.15 7.78
CA LEU A 20 3.92 -14.77 8.07
C LEU A 20 3.52 -14.37 9.49
N SER A 21 4.52 -14.11 10.36
CA SER A 21 4.35 -13.57 11.69
C SER A 21 4.96 -12.17 11.74
N LEU A 22 4.16 -11.17 12.15
CA LEU A 22 4.57 -9.75 12.12
C LEU A 22 3.74 -8.96 13.12
N GLU A 23 4.40 -8.08 13.88
CA GLU A 23 3.74 -7.11 14.75
C GLU A 23 4.08 -5.69 14.28
N ILE A 24 3.05 -4.87 14.09
CA ILE A 24 3.18 -3.45 13.73
C ILE A 24 2.48 -2.63 14.81
N PRO A 25 3.24 -1.90 15.64
CA PRO A 25 2.66 -1.06 16.68
C PRO A 25 1.89 0.12 16.11
N ALA A 26 1.10 0.78 16.96
CA ALA A 26 0.47 2.05 16.63
C ALA A 26 1.52 3.15 16.41
N GLY A 27 1.23 4.11 15.54
CA GLY A 27 2.10 5.25 15.28
C GLY A 27 3.31 4.95 14.39
N GLN A 28 3.37 3.79 13.73
CA GLN A 28 4.48 3.40 12.88
C GLN A 28 4.08 3.31 11.41
N ILE A 29 4.95 3.78 10.53
CA ILE A 29 4.86 3.56 9.08
C ILE A 29 5.80 2.42 8.71
N VAL A 30 5.23 1.32 8.23
CA VAL A 30 5.99 0.14 7.78
C VAL A 30 5.96 0.06 6.27
N GLY A 31 7.13 0.12 5.65
CA GLY A 31 7.34 -0.19 4.24
C GLY A 31 7.25 -1.71 4.03
N PHE A 32 6.26 -2.16 3.27
CA PHE A 32 6.02 -3.57 2.99
C PHE A 32 6.45 -3.90 1.58
N LEU A 33 7.64 -4.47 1.42
CA LEU A 33 8.35 -4.61 0.16
C LEU A 33 8.44 -6.07 -0.29
N GLY A 34 8.69 -6.25 -1.57
CA GLY A 34 8.92 -7.56 -2.17
C GLY A 34 8.73 -7.51 -3.69
N PRO A 35 9.27 -8.45 -4.44
CA PRO A 35 9.07 -8.53 -5.89
C PRO A 35 7.61 -8.83 -6.24
N ASN A 36 7.28 -8.76 -7.53
CA ASN A 36 5.97 -9.17 -8.01
C ASN A 36 5.75 -10.65 -7.70
N GLY A 37 4.57 -10.99 -7.18
CA GLY A 37 4.26 -12.36 -6.74
C GLY A 37 4.80 -12.75 -5.36
N ALA A 38 5.51 -11.86 -4.64
CA ALA A 38 6.04 -12.15 -3.30
C ALA A 38 4.96 -12.36 -2.21
N GLY A 39 3.68 -12.01 -2.49
CA GLY A 39 2.58 -12.16 -1.54
C GLY A 39 2.11 -10.86 -0.90
N LYS A 40 2.64 -9.67 -1.29
CA LYS A 40 2.27 -8.36 -0.71
C LYS A 40 0.76 -8.11 -0.74
N SER A 41 0.18 -7.99 -1.93
CA SER A 41 -1.25 -7.69 -2.09
C SER A 41 -2.14 -8.82 -1.51
N THR A 42 -1.67 -10.07 -1.51
CA THR A 42 -2.35 -11.18 -0.84
C THR A 42 -2.40 -10.97 0.67
N THR A 43 -1.27 -10.57 1.27
CA THR A 43 -1.20 -10.25 2.71
C THR A 43 -2.10 -9.07 3.05
N LEU A 44 -2.05 -7.98 2.29
CA LEU A 44 -2.92 -6.81 2.51
C LEU A 44 -4.40 -7.17 2.39
N LYS A 45 -4.79 -7.99 1.40
CA LYS A 45 -6.17 -8.49 1.26
C LYS A 45 -6.60 -9.39 2.43
N MET A 46 -5.69 -10.16 3.03
CA MET A 46 -6.00 -10.92 4.25
C MET A 46 -6.20 -9.99 5.44
N ILE A 47 -5.33 -9.01 5.64
CA ILE A 47 -5.45 -8.02 6.74
C ILE A 47 -6.75 -7.23 6.66
N THR A 48 -7.23 -6.91 5.44
CA THR A 48 -8.51 -6.19 5.25
C THR A 48 -9.75 -7.07 5.42
N GLY A 49 -9.59 -8.38 5.59
CA GLY A 49 -10.70 -9.33 5.57
C GLY A 49 -11.36 -9.53 4.21
N MET A 50 -10.75 -9.04 3.13
CA MET A 50 -11.19 -9.31 1.74
C MET A 50 -10.84 -10.72 1.27
N LEU A 51 -9.83 -11.31 1.88
CA LEU A 51 -9.36 -12.67 1.57
C LEU A 51 -9.22 -13.47 2.86
N LYS A 52 -9.93 -14.58 2.97
CA LYS A 52 -9.81 -15.47 4.13
C LYS A 52 -8.45 -16.19 4.11
N PRO A 53 -7.68 -16.16 5.21
CA PRO A 53 -6.48 -16.99 5.37
C PRO A 53 -6.79 -18.49 5.25
N THR A 54 -5.81 -19.27 4.82
CA THR A 54 -5.89 -20.74 4.86
C THR A 54 -5.63 -21.23 6.29
N SER A 55 -4.68 -20.59 7.00
CA SER A 55 -4.38 -20.82 8.41
C SER A 55 -3.71 -19.60 9.04
N GLY A 56 -3.46 -19.64 10.34
CA GLY A 56 -2.92 -18.52 11.10
C GLY A 56 -4.00 -17.55 11.55
N THR A 57 -3.60 -16.50 12.26
CA THR A 57 -4.49 -15.48 12.82
C THR A 57 -4.00 -14.08 12.53
N ALA A 58 -4.93 -13.11 12.51
CA ALA A 58 -4.64 -11.69 12.37
C ALA A 58 -5.54 -10.90 13.33
N VAL A 59 -4.92 -10.02 14.12
CA VAL A 59 -5.61 -9.06 15.00
C VAL A 59 -5.28 -7.65 14.51
N ILE A 60 -6.29 -6.88 14.14
CA ILE A 60 -6.17 -5.54 13.56
C ILE A 60 -6.95 -4.56 14.43
N ALA A 61 -6.25 -3.56 14.99
CA ALA A 61 -6.83 -2.56 15.90
C ALA A 61 -7.64 -3.18 17.06
N GLY A 62 -7.23 -4.35 17.55
CA GLY A 62 -7.90 -5.09 18.63
C GLY A 62 -9.00 -6.06 18.16
N HIS A 63 -9.37 -6.05 16.87
CA HIS A 63 -10.38 -6.95 16.28
C HIS A 63 -9.71 -8.19 15.68
N ASP A 64 -10.14 -9.37 16.09
CA ASP A 64 -9.68 -10.63 15.50
C ASP A 64 -10.40 -10.90 14.18
N LEU A 65 -9.65 -11.18 13.13
CA LEU A 65 -10.18 -11.36 11.77
C LEU A 65 -11.15 -12.54 11.66
N ALA A 66 -10.98 -13.59 12.47
CA ALA A 66 -11.82 -14.78 12.42
C ALA A 66 -13.16 -14.58 13.17
N THR A 67 -13.15 -13.86 14.28
CA THR A 67 -14.31 -13.70 15.16
C THR A 67 -15.04 -12.37 14.97
N ASP A 68 -14.34 -11.30 14.55
CA ASP A 68 -14.91 -9.98 14.31
C ASP A 68 -14.41 -9.35 12.98
N PRO A 69 -14.70 -9.96 11.83
CA PRO A 69 -14.27 -9.43 10.53
C PRO A 69 -14.89 -8.07 10.19
N MET A 70 -16.04 -7.73 10.76
CA MET A 70 -16.67 -6.43 10.55
C MET A 70 -15.98 -5.32 11.34
N GLY A 71 -15.52 -5.60 12.57
CA GLY A 71 -14.67 -4.71 13.35
C GLY A 71 -13.34 -4.43 12.62
N VAL A 72 -12.73 -5.45 12.05
CA VAL A 72 -11.53 -5.29 11.19
C VAL A 72 -11.82 -4.35 10.02
N LYS A 73 -12.88 -4.60 9.24
CA LYS A 73 -13.22 -3.76 8.08
C LYS A 73 -13.49 -2.31 8.44
N ARG A 74 -14.13 -2.05 9.58
CA ARG A 74 -14.39 -0.69 10.09
C ARG A 74 -13.12 0.02 10.56
N SER A 75 -12.11 -0.74 10.97
CA SER A 75 -10.85 -0.21 11.50
C SER A 75 -9.77 0.00 10.44
N VAL A 76 -10.02 -0.38 9.18
CA VAL A 76 -9.02 -0.34 8.11
C VAL A 76 -9.46 0.57 6.97
N GLY A 77 -8.59 1.51 6.60
CA GLY A 77 -8.64 2.21 5.32
C GLY A 77 -7.69 1.54 4.33
N PHE A 78 -8.18 1.10 3.19
CA PHE A 78 -7.37 0.39 2.21
C PHE A 78 -7.39 1.08 0.85
N VAL A 79 -6.22 1.37 0.32
CA VAL A 79 -5.99 1.85 -1.04
C VAL A 79 -5.31 0.73 -1.81
N PRO A 80 -6.04 -0.03 -2.64
CA PRO A 80 -5.46 -1.09 -3.46
C PRO A 80 -4.66 -0.51 -4.64
N GLU A 81 -3.76 -1.30 -5.21
CA GLU A 81 -3.02 -0.97 -6.43
C GLU A 81 -3.98 -0.66 -7.60
N SER A 82 -4.93 -1.54 -7.85
CA SER A 82 -6.02 -1.32 -8.82
C SER A 82 -7.24 -0.74 -8.10
N GLY A 83 -7.41 0.55 -8.14
CA GLY A 83 -8.58 1.23 -7.56
C GLY A 83 -9.82 1.05 -8.43
N ALA A 84 -10.56 -0.04 -8.27
CA ALA A 84 -11.87 -0.18 -8.90
C ALA A 84 -12.87 0.78 -8.24
N LEU A 85 -13.50 1.61 -9.06
CA LEU A 85 -14.54 2.57 -8.66
C LEU A 85 -15.83 2.21 -9.39
N TYR A 86 -16.97 2.62 -8.83
CA TYR A 86 -18.25 2.53 -9.52
C TYR A 86 -18.33 3.63 -10.60
N GLU A 87 -17.95 3.29 -11.81
CA GLU A 87 -17.75 4.23 -12.92
C GLU A 87 -19.01 5.01 -13.32
N SER A 88 -20.19 4.50 -13.00
CA SER A 88 -21.50 5.13 -13.24
C SER A 88 -21.91 6.19 -12.20
N LEU A 89 -21.13 6.37 -11.15
CA LEU A 89 -21.36 7.39 -10.14
C LEU A 89 -20.47 8.61 -10.39
N SER A 90 -20.94 9.79 -9.94
CA SER A 90 -20.07 10.95 -9.77
C SER A 90 -19.14 10.74 -8.56
N GLY A 91 -18.06 11.56 -8.47
CA GLY A 91 -17.14 11.48 -7.35
C GLY A 91 -17.84 11.72 -6.00
N LEU A 92 -18.75 12.69 -5.95
CA LEU A 92 -19.51 13.03 -4.74
C LEU A 92 -20.46 11.90 -4.33
N GLU A 93 -21.22 11.36 -5.28
CA GLU A 93 -22.13 10.23 -5.00
C GLU A 93 -21.36 9.03 -4.45
N TYR A 94 -20.21 8.70 -5.05
CA TYR A 94 -19.37 7.62 -4.57
C TYR A 94 -18.87 7.86 -3.14
N LEU A 95 -18.33 9.05 -2.83
CA LEU A 95 -17.81 9.36 -1.50
C LEU A 95 -18.93 9.40 -0.45
N ARG A 96 -20.11 9.93 -0.76
CA ARG A 96 -21.28 9.89 0.12
C ARG A 96 -21.79 8.46 0.35
N MET A 97 -21.80 7.63 -0.68
CA MET A 97 -22.11 6.21 -0.54
C MET A 97 -21.13 5.52 0.41
N VAL A 98 -19.83 5.74 0.25
CA VAL A 98 -18.81 5.19 1.16
C VAL A 98 -19.03 5.69 2.59
N ALA A 99 -19.26 6.99 2.80
CA ALA A 99 -19.53 7.57 4.11
C ALA A 99 -20.73 6.92 4.79
N SER A 100 -21.80 6.70 4.03
CA SER A 100 -23.02 6.03 4.51
C SER A 100 -22.77 4.59 4.97
N LEU A 101 -21.94 3.82 4.24
CA LEU A 101 -21.56 2.45 4.62
C LEU A 101 -20.82 2.39 5.96
N TYR A 102 -20.08 3.46 6.31
CA TYR A 102 -19.40 3.59 7.60
C TYR A 102 -20.25 4.32 8.66
N GLY A 103 -21.51 4.66 8.37
CA GLY A 103 -22.41 5.31 9.31
C GLY A 103 -22.07 6.76 9.63
N ILE A 104 -21.36 7.45 8.73
CA ILE A 104 -21.01 8.87 8.87
C ILE A 104 -22.23 9.71 8.48
N ALA A 105 -22.65 10.64 9.37
CA ALA A 105 -23.73 11.56 9.06
C ALA A 105 -23.41 12.43 7.83
N ALA A 106 -24.43 12.73 7.02
CA ALA A 106 -24.25 13.41 5.74
C ALA A 106 -23.49 14.75 5.85
N GLU A 107 -23.86 15.58 6.82
CA GLU A 107 -23.19 16.87 7.08
C GLU A 107 -21.70 16.70 7.44
N GLN A 108 -21.39 15.69 8.26
CA GLN A 108 -20.00 15.39 8.61
C GLN A 108 -19.21 14.81 7.42
N ALA A 109 -19.86 13.99 6.59
CA ALA A 109 -19.27 13.46 5.36
C ALA A 109 -18.93 14.60 4.39
N ASP A 110 -19.88 15.50 4.14
CA ASP A 110 -19.69 16.64 3.23
C ASP A 110 -18.59 17.58 3.71
N ALA A 111 -18.51 17.86 5.03
CA ALA A 111 -17.45 18.66 5.59
C ALA A 111 -16.07 18.03 5.38
N ARG A 112 -15.92 16.72 5.65
CA ARG A 112 -14.65 16.00 5.40
C ARG A 112 -14.30 15.92 3.92
N ILE A 113 -15.29 15.68 3.06
CA ILE A 113 -15.10 15.67 1.61
C ILE A 113 -14.57 17.02 1.14
N ALA A 114 -15.12 18.15 1.64
CA ALA A 114 -14.66 19.49 1.29
C ALA A 114 -13.17 19.72 1.64
N GLU A 115 -12.72 19.27 2.82
CA GLU A 115 -11.33 19.35 3.23
C GLU A 115 -10.41 18.52 2.29
N PHE A 116 -10.82 17.30 1.93
CA PHE A 116 -10.04 16.46 1.01
C PHE A 116 -10.01 17.01 -0.42
N ILE A 117 -11.10 17.62 -0.90
CA ILE A 117 -11.14 18.28 -2.21
C ILE A 117 -10.10 19.38 -2.27
N GLN A 118 -10.07 20.24 -1.25
CA GLN A 118 -9.09 21.32 -1.13
C GLN A 118 -7.66 20.76 -1.05
N PHE A 119 -7.44 19.72 -0.24
CA PHE A 119 -6.12 19.10 -0.08
C PHE A 119 -5.56 18.51 -1.38
N PHE A 120 -6.39 17.87 -2.20
CA PHE A 120 -5.99 17.22 -3.44
C PHE A 120 -6.14 18.11 -4.68
N ASP A 121 -6.47 19.38 -4.51
CA ASP A 121 -6.72 20.33 -5.63
C ASP A 121 -7.74 19.77 -6.64
N LEU A 122 -8.86 19.25 -6.11
CA LEU A 122 -10.03 18.87 -6.88
C LEU A 122 -11.05 20.00 -6.84
N THR A 123 -11.94 20.09 -7.85
CA THR A 123 -13.02 21.08 -7.87
C THR A 123 -14.38 20.44 -7.64
N TRP A 124 -15.32 21.21 -7.10
CA TRP A 124 -16.69 20.74 -6.89
C TRP A 124 -17.35 20.33 -8.20
N ASP A 125 -17.17 21.09 -9.27
CA ASP A 125 -17.74 20.79 -10.59
C ASP A 125 -17.28 19.40 -11.10
N VAL A 126 -16.00 19.08 -10.91
CA VAL A 126 -15.50 17.75 -11.24
C VAL A 126 -16.19 16.66 -10.41
N LEU A 127 -16.36 16.89 -9.10
CA LEU A 127 -16.97 15.90 -8.23
C LEU A 127 -18.47 15.69 -8.50
N THR A 128 -19.20 16.75 -8.88
CA THR A 128 -20.66 16.72 -9.02
C THR A 128 -21.13 16.42 -10.44
N GLU A 129 -20.43 16.94 -11.44
CA GLU A 129 -20.90 16.91 -12.83
C GLU A 129 -20.30 15.78 -13.66
N LYS A 130 -19.10 15.26 -13.28
CA LYS A 130 -18.42 14.21 -14.04
C LYS A 130 -18.58 12.86 -13.39
N LEU A 131 -18.92 11.86 -14.19
CA LEU A 131 -18.90 10.46 -13.77
C LEU A 131 -17.45 10.00 -13.57
N LEU A 132 -17.21 9.05 -12.65
CA LEU A 132 -15.92 8.47 -12.38
C LEU A 132 -15.30 7.79 -13.62
N ALA A 133 -16.13 7.35 -14.58
CA ALA A 133 -15.68 6.86 -15.88
C ALA A 133 -14.82 7.88 -16.65
N ALA A 134 -15.13 9.17 -16.51
CA ALA A 134 -14.45 10.28 -17.22
C ALA A 134 -13.23 10.85 -16.46
N TYR A 135 -12.90 10.30 -15.28
CA TYR A 135 -11.76 10.77 -14.49
C TYR A 135 -10.42 10.27 -15.04
N SER A 136 -9.40 11.13 -14.99
CA SER A 136 -8.02 10.70 -15.23
C SER A 136 -7.56 9.68 -14.19
N LYS A 137 -6.48 8.94 -14.46
CA LYS A 137 -5.87 7.98 -13.52
C LYS A 137 -5.57 8.66 -12.17
N GLY A 138 -4.99 9.86 -12.20
CA GLY A 138 -4.66 10.62 -10.99
C GLY A 138 -5.90 11.05 -10.21
N MET A 139 -6.94 11.54 -10.87
CA MET A 139 -8.21 11.88 -10.22
C MET A 139 -8.85 10.66 -9.58
N ARG A 140 -8.90 9.52 -10.27
CA ARG A 140 -9.40 8.26 -9.71
C ARG A 140 -8.60 7.85 -8.46
N ARG A 141 -7.27 7.98 -8.50
CA ARG A 141 -6.40 7.67 -7.36
C ARG A 141 -6.70 8.56 -6.16
N LYS A 142 -6.87 9.87 -6.38
CA LYS A 142 -7.29 10.81 -5.33
C LYS A 142 -8.60 10.38 -4.68
N ILE A 143 -9.63 10.01 -5.46
CA ILE A 143 -10.91 9.52 -4.92
C ILE A 143 -10.76 8.24 -4.09
N VAL A 144 -9.96 7.27 -4.55
CA VAL A 144 -9.69 6.04 -3.80
C VAL A 144 -9.01 6.34 -2.46
N ILE A 145 -8.03 7.25 -2.45
CA ILE A 145 -7.36 7.68 -1.22
C ILE A 145 -8.34 8.36 -0.27
N ILE A 146 -9.15 9.30 -0.77
CA ILE A 146 -10.19 9.98 0.04
C ILE A 146 -11.14 8.96 0.65
N SER A 147 -11.65 8.01 -0.13
CA SER A 147 -12.58 6.99 0.35
C SER A 147 -12.01 6.13 1.47
N ALA A 148 -10.72 5.80 1.41
CA ALA A 148 -10.02 5.02 2.43
C ALA A 148 -9.78 5.81 3.74
N LEU A 149 -9.71 7.15 3.66
CA LEU A 149 -9.47 8.04 4.80
C LEU A 149 -10.75 8.58 5.43
N LEU A 150 -11.85 8.58 4.68
CA LEU A 150 -13.09 9.30 5.03
C LEU A 150 -13.69 8.90 6.39
N HIS A 151 -13.60 7.62 6.74
CA HIS A 151 -14.10 7.08 8.02
C HIS A 151 -13.08 7.15 9.16
N ASN A 152 -11.93 7.81 8.94
CA ASN A 152 -10.90 8.05 9.94
C ASN A 152 -10.36 6.79 10.63
N PRO A 153 -9.92 5.77 9.89
CA PRO A 153 -9.54 4.49 10.45
C PRO A 153 -8.22 4.55 11.26
N PRO A 154 -8.05 3.72 12.31
CA PRO A 154 -6.80 3.60 13.05
C PRO A 154 -5.69 2.88 12.28
N VAL A 155 -6.03 2.10 11.25
CA VAL A 155 -5.09 1.35 10.41
C VAL A 155 -5.27 1.75 8.95
N LEU A 156 -4.17 2.06 8.28
CA LEU A 156 -4.13 2.46 6.89
C LEU A 156 -3.21 1.53 6.09
N LEU A 157 -3.73 0.97 5.03
CA LEU A 157 -3.01 0.07 4.14
C LEU A 157 -2.97 0.69 2.74
N PHE A 158 -1.78 0.95 2.23
CA PHE A 158 -1.55 1.58 0.94
C PHE A 158 -0.75 0.65 0.03
N ASP A 159 -1.38 0.19 -1.06
CA ASP A 159 -0.74 -0.62 -2.10
C ASP A 159 -0.47 0.29 -3.31
N GLU A 160 0.80 0.66 -3.53
CA GLU A 160 1.28 1.58 -4.55
C GLU A 160 0.51 2.93 -4.61
N PRO A 161 0.34 3.66 -3.48
CA PRO A 161 -0.59 4.80 -3.41
C PRO A 161 -0.20 5.99 -4.28
N LEU A 162 1.07 6.14 -4.64
CA LEU A 162 1.56 7.28 -5.44
C LEU A 162 1.36 7.09 -6.95
N ASP A 163 1.01 5.88 -7.40
CA ASP A 163 0.84 5.61 -8.83
C ASP A 163 -0.28 6.47 -9.42
N GLY A 164 0.08 7.28 -10.40
CA GLY A 164 -0.82 8.20 -11.08
C GLY A 164 -1.03 9.56 -10.39
N LEU A 165 -0.47 9.81 -9.21
CA LEU A 165 -0.47 11.14 -8.59
C LEU A 165 0.59 12.04 -9.25
N ASP A 166 0.26 13.33 -9.38
CA ASP A 166 1.24 14.36 -9.71
C ASP A 166 2.22 14.59 -8.55
N VAL A 167 3.34 15.27 -8.85
CA VAL A 167 4.44 15.50 -7.87
C VAL A 167 3.96 16.20 -6.60
N ASN A 168 3.09 17.20 -6.74
CA ASN A 168 2.60 17.98 -5.60
C ASN A 168 1.64 17.15 -4.74
N ALA A 169 0.71 16.45 -5.36
CA ALA A 169 -0.20 15.53 -4.65
C ALA A 169 0.57 14.41 -3.95
N ALA A 170 1.60 13.84 -4.59
CA ALA A 170 2.45 12.82 -3.98
C ALA A 170 3.25 13.36 -2.79
N MET A 171 3.75 14.60 -2.86
CA MET A 171 4.45 15.23 -1.74
C MET A 171 3.51 15.52 -0.57
N GLY A 172 2.33 16.10 -0.85
CA GLY A 172 1.29 16.32 0.15
C GLY A 172 0.85 15.01 0.83
N PHE A 173 0.63 13.96 0.05
CA PHE A 173 0.25 12.65 0.57
C PHE A 173 1.32 12.04 1.52
N LYS A 174 2.62 12.14 1.18
CA LYS A 174 3.71 11.69 2.08
C LYS A 174 3.67 12.43 3.40
N THR A 175 3.51 13.74 3.38
CA THR A 175 3.38 14.56 4.59
C THR A 175 2.15 14.18 5.40
N LEU A 176 1.01 13.93 4.74
CA LEU A 176 -0.22 13.50 5.39
C LEU A 176 -0.03 12.18 6.14
N ILE A 177 0.54 11.14 5.51
CA ILE A 177 0.71 9.83 6.17
C ILE A 177 1.69 9.92 7.34
N GLN A 178 2.77 10.69 7.24
CA GLN A 178 3.68 10.94 8.36
C GLN A 178 2.99 11.64 9.53
N THR A 179 2.11 12.60 9.25
CA THR A 179 1.33 13.30 10.27
C THR A 179 0.33 12.35 10.94
N LEU A 180 -0.35 11.51 10.14
CA LEU A 180 -1.29 10.52 10.64
C LEU A 180 -0.61 9.46 11.53
N ALA A 181 0.60 9.03 11.17
CA ALA A 181 1.38 8.12 12.02
C ALA A 181 1.74 8.76 13.36
N LYS A 182 2.22 10.03 13.37
CA LYS A 182 2.48 10.78 14.60
C LYS A 182 1.24 10.94 15.49
N GLN A 183 0.04 10.90 14.91
CA GLN A 183 -1.23 10.88 15.62
C GLN A 183 -1.65 9.49 16.12
N GLY A 184 -0.78 8.48 15.98
CA GLY A 184 -1.00 7.13 16.49
C GLY A 184 -1.59 6.14 15.49
N ARG A 185 -1.78 6.50 14.21
CA ARG A 185 -2.27 5.54 13.20
C ARG A 185 -1.19 4.56 12.78
N THR A 186 -1.57 3.32 12.59
CA THR A 186 -0.70 2.27 12.03
C THR A 186 -0.78 2.31 10.52
N ILE A 187 0.36 2.43 9.85
CA ILE A 187 0.39 2.56 8.39
C ILE A 187 1.26 1.47 7.78
N VAL A 188 0.72 0.73 6.82
CA VAL A 188 1.47 -0.18 5.95
C VAL A 188 1.50 0.43 4.56
N TYR A 189 2.71 0.65 4.07
CA TYR A 189 2.98 1.32 2.81
C TYR A 189 3.73 0.38 1.87
N SER A 190 3.09 -0.12 0.83
CA SER A 190 3.72 -0.92 -0.21
C SER A 190 4.13 -0.02 -1.38
N SER A 191 5.37 -0.13 -1.84
CA SER A 191 5.86 0.57 -3.03
C SER A 191 7.03 -0.16 -3.66
N HIS A 192 7.19 0.02 -4.96
CA HIS A 192 8.39 -0.38 -5.69
C HIS A 192 9.45 0.75 -5.76
N ILE A 193 9.13 1.96 -5.28
CA ILE A 193 10.05 3.11 -5.25
C ILE A 193 10.75 3.13 -3.88
N LEU A 194 11.91 2.48 -3.81
CA LEU A 194 12.63 2.25 -2.56
C LEU A 194 13.10 3.54 -1.89
N ASP A 195 13.51 4.54 -2.67
CA ASP A 195 13.87 5.88 -2.17
C ASP A 195 12.75 6.57 -1.39
N VAL A 196 11.50 6.32 -1.78
CA VAL A 196 10.34 6.86 -1.04
C VAL A 196 10.18 6.13 0.27
N VAL A 197 10.34 4.81 0.26
CA VAL A 197 10.22 3.97 1.46
C VAL A 197 11.30 4.36 2.48
N GLU A 198 12.55 4.53 2.09
CA GLU A 198 13.63 4.97 2.98
C GLU A 198 13.35 6.30 3.68
N LYS A 199 12.70 7.23 2.97
CA LYS A 199 12.42 8.59 3.48
C LYS A 199 11.14 8.71 4.31
N VAL A 200 10.18 7.80 4.10
CA VAL A 200 8.84 7.91 4.67
C VAL A 200 8.59 6.89 5.77
N CYS A 201 9.21 5.70 5.69
CA CYS A 201 8.92 4.59 6.58
C CYS A 201 9.90 4.52 7.76
N ASP A 202 9.35 4.24 8.94
CA ASP A 202 10.14 4.03 10.17
C ASP A 202 10.78 2.63 10.19
N ARG A 203 10.17 1.68 9.50
CA ARG A 203 10.56 0.28 9.46
C ARG A 203 10.28 -0.30 8.08
N VAL A 204 11.12 -1.21 7.64
CA VAL A 204 11.01 -1.92 6.37
C VAL A 204 10.86 -3.41 6.65
N VAL A 205 9.88 -4.01 6.00
CA VAL A 205 9.62 -5.44 5.98
C VAL A 205 9.71 -5.92 4.54
N ILE A 206 10.65 -6.80 4.24
CA ILE A 206 10.79 -7.40 2.91
C ILE A 206 10.26 -8.82 2.95
N ILE A 207 9.36 -9.12 2.02
CA ILE A 207 8.88 -10.50 1.79
C ILE A 207 9.36 -10.99 0.44
N ASN A 208 9.69 -12.26 0.37
CA ASN A 208 10.02 -12.95 -0.87
C ASN A 208 9.42 -14.36 -0.85
N GLN A 209 8.77 -14.79 -1.92
CA GLN A 209 8.12 -16.10 -2.05
C GLN A 209 7.20 -16.43 -0.85
N GLY A 210 6.42 -15.43 -0.40
CA GLY A 210 5.47 -15.57 0.69
C GLY A 210 6.08 -15.62 2.10
N LYS A 211 7.39 -15.40 2.25
CA LYS A 211 8.10 -15.45 3.54
C LYS A 211 8.75 -14.11 3.88
N LEU A 212 8.84 -13.81 5.16
CA LEU A 212 9.60 -12.69 5.69
C LEU A 212 11.11 -12.96 5.49
N VAL A 213 11.83 -12.04 4.84
CA VAL A 213 13.27 -12.17 4.61
C VAL A 213 14.08 -11.06 5.28
N LEU A 214 13.45 -9.90 5.57
CA LEU A 214 14.10 -8.80 6.28
C LEU A 214 13.06 -8.00 7.05
N ASP A 215 13.46 -7.53 8.24
CA ASP A 215 12.65 -6.71 9.11
C ASP A 215 13.55 -5.79 9.95
N GLY A 216 13.40 -4.47 9.82
CA GLY A 216 14.20 -3.52 10.57
C GLY A 216 14.01 -2.06 10.16
N ALA A 217 14.57 -1.13 10.93
CA ALA A 217 14.61 0.27 10.53
C ALA A 217 15.57 0.45 9.33
N PRO A 218 15.24 1.29 8.31
CA PRO A 218 16.07 1.44 7.11
C PRO A 218 17.55 1.71 7.42
N ALA A 219 17.85 2.63 8.33
CA ALA A 219 19.22 2.95 8.74
C ALA A 219 19.96 1.77 9.38
N ALA A 220 19.27 0.99 10.24
CA ALA A 220 19.87 -0.20 10.88
C ALA A 220 20.11 -1.31 9.85
N VAL A 221 19.20 -1.48 8.91
CA VAL A 221 19.33 -2.44 7.79
C VAL A 221 20.53 -2.07 6.91
N SER A 222 20.69 -0.80 6.53
CA SER A 222 21.85 -0.32 5.77
C SER A 222 23.15 -0.56 6.53
N ALA A 223 23.22 -0.16 7.80
CA ALA A 223 24.42 -0.34 8.63
C ALA A 223 24.83 -1.82 8.77
N ALA A 224 23.86 -2.72 9.00
CA ALA A 224 24.11 -4.17 9.11
C ALA A 224 24.59 -4.81 7.78
N ASN A 225 24.34 -4.15 6.65
CA ASN A 225 24.73 -4.59 5.31
C ASN A 225 25.92 -3.77 4.72
N GLY A 226 26.76 -3.20 5.57
CA GLY A 226 27.98 -2.50 5.14
C GLY A 226 27.73 -1.13 4.49
N GLY A 227 26.63 -0.45 4.86
CA GLY A 227 26.28 0.88 4.34
C GLY A 227 25.63 0.86 2.95
N ARG A 228 25.19 -0.30 2.47
CA ARG A 228 24.46 -0.45 1.20
C ARG A 228 23.12 0.26 1.26
N SER A 229 22.68 0.76 0.11
CA SER A 229 21.32 1.30 -0.06
C SER A 229 20.27 0.20 0.11
N LEU A 230 19.04 0.60 0.42
CA LEU A 230 17.90 -0.34 0.49
C LEU A 230 17.68 -1.04 -0.87
N GLU A 231 17.96 -0.36 -1.98
CA GLU A 231 17.86 -0.92 -3.33
C GLU A 231 18.85 -2.05 -3.57
N GLU A 232 20.10 -1.88 -3.17
CA GLU A 232 21.14 -2.92 -3.30
C GLU A 232 20.80 -4.13 -2.42
N ILE A 233 20.34 -3.89 -1.19
CA ILE A 233 19.93 -4.94 -0.26
C ILE A 233 18.71 -5.70 -0.80
N PHE A 234 17.70 -4.96 -1.27
CA PHE A 234 16.50 -5.54 -1.87
C PHE A 234 16.84 -6.41 -3.08
N THR A 235 17.70 -5.89 -3.97
CA THR A 235 18.18 -6.60 -5.18
C THR A 235 18.85 -7.92 -4.82
N ALA A 236 19.77 -7.89 -3.85
CA ALA A 236 20.47 -9.09 -3.38
C ALA A 236 19.51 -10.12 -2.76
N LEU A 237 18.53 -9.68 -1.95
CA LEU A 237 17.57 -10.58 -1.28
C LEU A 237 16.51 -11.16 -2.22
N THR A 238 16.25 -10.51 -3.35
CA THR A 238 15.17 -10.89 -4.28
C THR A 238 15.68 -11.51 -5.60
N GLY A 239 16.99 -11.65 -5.75
CA GLY A 239 17.63 -12.27 -6.92
C GLY A 239 17.78 -11.34 -8.12
N GLY A 240 17.73 -10.03 -7.93
CA GLY A 240 17.89 -9.02 -8.99
C GLY A 240 19.30 -8.97 -9.59
N ASP A 241 20.33 -9.44 -8.88
CA ASP A 241 21.72 -9.52 -9.37
C ASP A 241 21.83 -10.35 -10.65
N GLN A 242 21.04 -11.43 -10.77
CA GLN A 242 21.01 -12.26 -11.98
C GLN A 242 20.47 -11.51 -13.21
N LEU A 243 19.51 -10.58 -13.00
CA LEU A 243 18.97 -9.76 -14.09
C LEU A 243 19.98 -8.72 -14.56
N ARG A 244 20.77 -8.16 -13.64
CA ARG A 244 21.85 -7.21 -13.96
C ARG A 244 22.92 -7.90 -14.80
N GLU A 245 23.38 -9.05 -14.37
CA GLU A 245 24.37 -9.85 -15.14
C GLU A 245 23.85 -10.23 -16.53
N LYS A 246 22.56 -10.67 -16.62
CA LYS A 246 21.92 -10.96 -17.90
C LYS A 246 21.84 -9.72 -18.80
N ALA A 247 21.54 -8.54 -18.25
CA ALA A 247 21.47 -7.30 -19.02
C ALA A 247 22.85 -6.89 -19.54
N GLU A 248 23.91 -7.01 -18.73
CA GLU A 248 25.28 -6.75 -19.13
C GLU A 248 25.74 -7.71 -20.25
N ASN A 249 25.43 -8.99 -20.11
CA ASN A 249 25.72 -10.01 -21.14
C ASN A 249 24.94 -9.74 -22.43
N PHE A 250 23.66 -9.35 -22.32
CA PHE A 250 22.85 -8.98 -23.48
C PHE A 250 23.39 -7.72 -24.18
N ALA A 251 23.80 -6.69 -23.45
CA ALA A 251 24.38 -5.49 -24.02
C ALA A 251 25.64 -5.76 -24.84
N ARG A 252 26.46 -6.72 -24.43
CA ARG A 252 27.66 -7.14 -25.19
C ARG A 252 27.34 -7.70 -26.58
N THR A 253 26.16 -8.33 -26.76
CA THR A 253 25.75 -8.83 -28.08
C THR A 253 25.55 -7.75 -29.13
N PHE A 254 25.27 -6.50 -28.70
CA PHE A 254 25.14 -5.36 -29.62
C PHE A 254 26.49 -4.77 -30.03
N THR A 255 27.53 -4.91 -29.19
CA THR A 255 28.90 -4.40 -29.51
C THR A 255 29.63 -5.31 -30.47
N ASP A 256 29.40 -6.65 -30.41
CA ASP A 256 30.08 -7.62 -31.28
C ASP A 256 29.56 -7.60 -32.74
N HIS A 257 28.42 -6.93 -33.02
CA HIS A 257 27.86 -6.84 -34.39
C HIS A 257 28.26 -5.51 -35.09
N GLY A 258 28.97 -4.61 -34.43
CA GLY A 258 29.40 -3.31 -34.98
C GLY A 258 30.70 -3.34 -35.78
N ASP A 259 31.51 -4.38 -35.69
CA ASP A 259 32.88 -4.45 -36.25
C ASP A 259 32.98 -5.28 -37.55
N ARG A 260 31.86 -5.55 -38.22
CA ARG A 260 31.83 -6.19 -39.55
C ARG A 260 31.24 -5.24 -40.59
N ARG A 261 31.93 -4.14 -40.89
CA ARG A 261 31.78 -3.37 -42.12
C ARG A 261 33.14 -2.92 -42.63
#